data_f4efedc2d47a93f48032612663015311
#
_entry.id   f4efedc2d47a93f48032612663015311
#
_cell.length_a   1.000
_cell.length_b   1.000
_cell.length_c   1.000
_cell.angle_alpha   90.00
_cell.angle_beta   90.00
_cell.angle_gamma   90.00
#
_symmetry.space_group_name_H-M   'P 1'
#
loop_
_entity.id
_entity.type
_entity.pdbx_description
1 polymer ?
#
loop_
_entity_poly.entity_id
_entity_poly.type
_entity_poly.pdbx_seq_one_letter_code
_entity_poly.pdbx_strand_id
1 'polypeptide(L)'
;MWRELLRLLHEAAAQGLARGDYQPRHNDEFLNAIRHSNEVFAAFKVHAMGKAMANKLYDEGGQLKPFKQWLNDVQNISSHHVGAWLRTEYNTSVLRAHAAADWQEFVRNKDVMPNLRWMPTTSPDAEASHRSYWEKKLTLPVDHPFWEKHHPQDRWNCKCRLEATDEPASPDDLVEDLPAPQLQRGLDNNPGKDGHLINDTHPYFPENCVRCPYYKPRGVKNRLKAAFSNHKKDCFNCPYINEKLPNGYRQDEKYKERLLISNTADCKDLDSNIKVSRSLLSSFPEMTIKVRPHVLERGVSNPELEINGMLADNKMINGEKGVTSAFKKAIKQGCQVVVIDLDARLKRLNPFELTKYVHRREADFINETIKECYVVFKGKAVKITPNTQNRKEIQKALKQLES
;
A
#
# COMPACT_ATOMS: atom_id res chain seq x y z
N MET A 1 -0.58 -9.65 -22.83
CA MET A 1 -1.90 -9.55 -22.17
C MET A 1 -1.81 -8.90 -20.78
N TRP A 2 -1.12 -9.48 -19.78
CA TRP A 2 -1.03 -8.88 -18.43
C TRP A 2 -0.54 -7.43 -18.45
N ARG A 3 0.56 -7.13 -19.16
CA ARG A 3 1.11 -5.77 -19.27
C ARG A 3 0.12 -4.77 -19.87
N GLU A 4 -0.63 -5.17 -20.90
CA GLU A 4 -1.61 -4.31 -21.56
C GLU A 4 -2.84 -4.06 -20.68
N LEU A 5 -3.34 -5.10 -20.03
CA LEU A 5 -4.41 -4.96 -19.03
C LEU A 5 -4.00 -4.04 -17.90
N LEU A 6 -2.79 -4.22 -17.37
CA LEU A 6 -2.25 -3.37 -16.31
C LEU A 6 -2.12 -1.90 -16.76
N ARG A 7 -1.64 -1.66 -17.98
CA ARG A 7 -1.57 -0.32 -18.56
C ARG A 7 -2.94 0.37 -18.55
N LEU A 8 -3.99 -0.32 -18.99
CA LEU A 8 -5.36 0.20 -19.00
C LEU A 8 -5.89 0.49 -17.60
N LEU A 9 -5.62 -0.38 -16.62
CA LEU A 9 -6.04 -0.16 -15.22
C LEU A 9 -5.28 1.01 -14.57
N HIS A 10 -4.00 1.17 -14.87
CA HIS A 10 -3.22 2.33 -14.41
C HIS A 10 -3.70 3.63 -15.05
N GLU A 11 -4.08 3.60 -16.34
CA GLU A 11 -4.67 4.72 -17.04
C GLU A 11 -6.03 5.12 -16.42
N ALA A 12 -6.89 4.13 -16.10
CA ALA A 12 -8.15 4.37 -15.41
C ALA A 12 -7.93 5.02 -14.03
N ALA A 13 -6.99 4.50 -13.26
CA ALA A 13 -6.62 5.07 -11.97
C ALA A 13 -6.12 6.51 -12.10
N ALA A 14 -5.19 6.78 -13.02
CA ALA A 14 -4.66 8.12 -13.25
C ALA A 14 -5.75 9.10 -13.70
N GLN A 15 -6.66 8.68 -14.58
CA GLN A 15 -7.79 9.49 -15.02
C GLN A 15 -8.74 9.83 -13.85
N GLY A 16 -9.01 8.87 -12.97
CA GLY A 16 -9.88 9.07 -11.81
C GLY A 16 -9.24 10.02 -10.80
N LEU A 17 -8.00 9.79 -10.43
CA LEU A 17 -7.24 10.64 -9.50
C LEU A 17 -7.16 12.09 -9.98
N ALA A 18 -6.91 12.31 -11.28
CA ALA A 18 -6.85 13.65 -11.86
C ALA A 18 -8.20 14.40 -11.80
N ARG A 19 -9.33 13.69 -11.82
CA ARG A 19 -10.67 14.30 -11.68
C ARG A 19 -10.95 14.81 -10.26
N GLY A 20 -10.36 14.18 -9.25
CA GLY A 20 -10.47 14.57 -7.85
C GLY A 20 -9.42 15.58 -7.40
N ASP A 21 -8.76 16.29 -8.31
CA ASP A 21 -7.66 17.25 -8.00
C ASP A 21 -6.56 16.67 -7.10
N TYR A 22 -6.41 15.33 -7.14
CA TYR A 22 -5.41 14.65 -6.35
C TYR A 22 -4.00 15.01 -6.84
N GLN A 23 -3.25 15.66 -5.95
CA GLN A 23 -1.84 15.99 -6.21
C GLN A 23 -0.93 14.93 -5.58
N PRO A 24 -0.29 14.06 -6.37
CA PRO A 24 0.64 13.08 -5.84
C PRO A 24 1.74 13.79 -5.04
N ARG A 25 1.92 13.40 -3.80
CA ARG A 25 3.06 13.86 -2.99
C ARG A 25 4.28 13.00 -3.31
N HIS A 26 5.46 13.54 -3.01
CA HIS A 26 6.67 12.77 -3.11
C HIS A 26 6.52 11.45 -2.34
N ASN A 27 6.77 10.33 -3.04
CA ASN A 27 6.72 8.98 -2.50
C ASN A 27 5.34 8.59 -1.92
N ASP A 28 4.34 8.84 -2.69
CA ASP A 28 2.94 8.66 -2.36
C ASP A 28 2.59 7.19 -2.14
N GLU A 29 2.47 6.79 -0.88
CA GLU A 29 2.11 5.41 -0.50
C GLU A 29 0.71 5.02 -0.98
N PHE A 30 -0.22 5.97 -0.98
CA PHE A 30 -1.57 5.74 -1.45
C PHE A 30 -1.58 5.45 -2.95
N LEU A 31 -0.86 6.24 -3.76
CA LEU A 31 -0.71 5.97 -5.19
C LEU A 31 -0.02 4.64 -5.46
N ASN A 32 0.99 4.28 -4.65
CA ASN A 32 1.66 2.99 -4.76
C ASN A 32 0.73 1.83 -4.38
N ALA A 33 -0.14 2.00 -3.38
CA ALA A 33 -1.15 1.00 -3.02
C ALA A 33 -2.16 0.77 -4.17
N ILE A 34 -2.63 1.84 -4.82
CA ILE A 34 -3.49 1.74 -6.01
C ILE A 34 -2.79 1.00 -7.16
N ARG A 35 -1.54 1.35 -7.46
CA ARG A 35 -0.75 0.68 -8.50
C ARG A 35 -0.56 -0.80 -8.21
N HIS A 36 -0.19 -1.13 -6.98
CA HIS A 36 -0.03 -2.51 -6.53
C HIS A 36 -1.36 -3.29 -6.59
N SER A 37 -2.45 -2.69 -6.14
CA SER A 37 -3.79 -3.26 -6.26
C SER A 37 -4.14 -3.64 -7.70
N ASN A 38 -3.88 -2.75 -8.66
CA ASN A 38 -4.09 -3.01 -10.08
C ASN A 38 -3.22 -4.16 -10.61
N GLU A 39 -1.97 -4.29 -10.15
CA GLU A 39 -1.09 -5.39 -10.52
C GLU A 39 -1.62 -6.74 -10.04
N VAL A 40 -2.04 -6.80 -8.77
CA VAL A 40 -2.62 -8.01 -8.17
C VAL A 40 -3.90 -8.40 -8.90
N PHE A 41 -4.81 -7.45 -9.11
CA PHE A 41 -6.06 -7.70 -9.84
C PHE A 41 -5.80 -8.20 -11.27
N ALA A 42 -4.91 -7.53 -12.03
CA ALA A 42 -4.55 -7.94 -13.38
C ALA A 42 -3.98 -9.35 -13.45
N ALA A 43 -3.15 -9.74 -12.45
CA ALA A 43 -2.58 -11.08 -12.38
C ALA A 43 -3.65 -12.16 -12.18
N PHE A 44 -4.60 -11.93 -11.27
CA PHE A 44 -5.70 -12.87 -11.04
C PHE A 44 -6.69 -12.91 -12.21
N LYS A 45 -7.01 -11.77 -12.85
CA LYS A 45 -7.86 -11.72 -14.03
C LYS A 45 -7.28 -12.52 -15.20
N VAL A 46 -6.00 -12.32 -15.51
CA VAL A 46 -5.33 -13.06 -16.59
C VAL A 46 -5.27 -14.55 -16.28
N HIS A 47 -5.00 -14.92 -15.02
CA HIS A 47 -5.03 -16.32 -14.60
C HIS A 47 -6.43 -16.94 -14.75
N ALA A 48 -7.48 -16.25 -14.30
CA ALA A 48 -8.86 -16.72 -14.41
C ALA A 48 -9.27 -16.94 -15.86
N MET A 49 -8.96 -15.99 -16.74
CA MET A 49 -9.21 -16.10 -18.17
C MET A 49 -8.45 -17.28 -18.78
N GLY A 50 -7.14 -17.39 -18.52
CA GLY A 50 -6.31 -18.49 -19.02
C GLY A 50 -6.83 -19.86 -18.54
N LYS A 51 -7.26 -19.98 -17.29
CA LYS A 51 -7.88 -21.19 -16.75
C LYS A 51 -9.20 -21.52 -17.45
N ALA A 52 -10.06 -20.53 -17.68
CA ALA A 52 -11.33 -20.73 -18.40
C ALA A 52 -11.09 -21.21 -19.83
N MET A 53 -10.08 -20.65 -20.54
CA MET A 53 -9.69 -21.08 -21.86
C MET A 53 -9.07 -22.49 -21.85
N ALA A 54 -8.21 -22.79 -20.90
CA ALA A 54 -7.58 -24.11 -20.75
C ALA A 54 -8.60 -25.22 -20.47
N ASN A 55 -9.64 -24.95 -19.70
CA ASN A 55 -10.73 -25.91 -19.45
C ASN A 55 -11.52 -26.30 -20.71
N LYS A 56 -11.39 -25.54 -21.80
CA LYS A 56 -12.01 -25.85 -23.11
C LYS A 56 -11.12 -26.66 -24.04
N LEU A 57 -9.87 -26.96 -23.62
CA LEU A 57 -8.93 -27.72 -24.47
C LEU A 57 -9.35 -29.15 -24.74
N TYR A 58 -10.07 -29.78 -23.82
CA TYR A 58 -10.48 -31.17 -23.90
C TYR A 58 -11.97 -31.27 -24.20
N ASP A 59 -12.35 -32.31 -24.96
CA ASP A 59 -13.74 -32.70 -25.19
C ASP A 59 -14.30 -33.50 -23.98
N GLU A 60 -15.57 -33.95 -24.10
CA GLU A 60 -16.23 -34.74 -23.07
C GLU A 60 -15.59 -36.12 -22.88
N GLY A 61 -14.92 -36.65 -23.92
CA GLY A 61 -14.14 -37.88 -23.87
C GLY A 61 -12.73 -37.75 -23.30
N GLY A 62 -12.32 -36.50 -22.90
CA GLY A 62 -10.99 -36.22 -22.38
C GLY A 62 -9.90 -36.16 -23.46
N GLN A 63 -10.26 -36.07 -24.75
CA GLN A 63 -9.30 -35.93 -25.84
C GLN A 63 -9.07 -34.44 -26.16
N LEU A 64 -7.82 -34.14 -26.60
CA LEU A 64 -7.45 -32.78 -26.98
C LEU A 64 -8.22 -32.36 -28.25
N LYS A 65 -8.97 -31.27 -28.16
CA LYS A 65 -9.72 -30.73 -29.33
C LYS A 65 -8.78 -30.23 -30.41
N PRO A 66 -9.18 -30.32 -31.69
CA PRO A 66 -8.50 -29.62 -32.80
C PRO A 66 -8.45 -28.11 -32.49
N PHE A 67 -7.33 -27.47 -32.86
CA PHE A 67 -7.10 -26.04 -32.56
C PHE A 67 -8.26 -25.12 -33.00
N LYS A 68 -8.80 -25.35 -34.22
CA LYS A 68 -9.90 -24.56 -34.75
C LYS A 68 -11.17 -24.66 -33.92
N GLN A 69 -11.49 -25.85 -33.41
CA GLN A 69 -12.64 -26.07 -32.54
C GLN A 69 -12.43 -25.38 -31.19
N TRP A 70 -11.27 -25.59 -30.57
CA TRP A 70 -10.92 -24.89 -29.30
C TRP A 70 -10.96 -23.38 -29.48
N LEU A 71 -10.43 -22.82 -30.56
CA LEU A 71 -10.44 -21.38 -30.86
C LEU A 71 -11.87 -20.81 -30.87
N ASN A 72 -12.80 -21.49 -31.51
CA ASN A 72 -14.22 -21.11 -31.51
C ASN A 72 -14.83 -21.16 -30.11
N ASP A 73 -14.54 -22.20 -29.32
CA ASP A 73 -15.06 -22.38 -27.98
C ASP A 73 -14.58 -21.31 -27.00
N VAL A 74 -13.36 -20.75 -27.21
CA VAL A 74 -12.77 -19.71 -26.33
C VAL A 74 -13.05 -18.29 -26.79
N GLN A 75 -13.57 -18.09 -27.99
CA GLN A 75 -13.81 -16.77 -28.57
C GLN A 75 -14.74 -15.92 -27.66
N ASN A 76 -15.82 -16.53 -27.14
CA ASN A 76 -16.73 -15.88 -26.21
C ASN A 76 -16.05 -15.52 -24.88
N ILE A 77 -15.20 -16.42 -24.35
CA ILE A 77 -14.44 -16.17 -23.12
C ILE A 77 -13.55 -14.94 -23.33
N SER A 78 -12.79 -14.91 -24.42
CA SER A 78 -11.91 -13.79 -24.77
C SER A 78 -12.70 -12.49 -24.92
N SER A 79 -13.80 -12.50 -25.69
CA SER A 79 -14.61 -11.31 -25.96
C SER A 79 -15.24 -10.71 -24.68
N HIS A 80 -15.66 -11.54 -23.72
CA HIS A 80 -16.16 -11.07 -22.43
C HIS A 80 -15.04 -10.43 -21.58
N HIS A 81 -13.92 -11.12 -21.43
CA HIS A 81 -12.83 -10.62 -20.56
C HIS A 81 -12.12 -9.36 -21.10
N VAL A 82 -12.02 -9.19 -22.43
CA VAL A 82 -11.36 -8.04 -23.07
C VAL A 82 -12.35 -7.00 -23.61
N GLY A 83 -13.64 -7.29 -23.67
CA GLY A 83 -14.70 -6.41 -24.15
C GLY A 83 -15.53 -5.80 -23.04
N ALA A 84 -16.77 -6.28 -22.88
CA ALA A 84 -17.76 -5.67 -21.99
C ALA A 84 -17.30 -5.62 -20.52
N TRP A 85 -16.73 -6.71 -20.01
CA TRP A 85 -16.27 -6.75 -18.62
C TRP A 85 -15.10 -5.81 -18.37
N LEU A 86 -14.12 -5.78 -19.28
CA LEU A 86 -12.99 -4.87 -19.14
C LEU A 86 -13.45 -3.41 -19.18
N ARG A 87 -14.44 -3.08 -20.02
CA ARG A 87 -15.00 -1.73 -20.07
C ARG A 87 -15.67 -1.35 -18.74
N THR A 88 -16.44 -2.27 -18.14
CA THR A 88 -17.08 -2.05 -16.82
C THR A 88 -16.03 -1.88 -15.73
N GLU A 89 -15.02 -2.74 -15.69
CA GLU A 89 -13.91 -2.65 -14.73
C GLU A 89 -13.13 -1.35 -14.89
N TYR A 90 -12.82 -0.94 -16.12
CA TYR A 90 -12.15 0.32 -16.43
C TYR A 90 -12.96 1.51 -15.92
N ASN A 91 -14.24 1.61 -16.31
CA ASN A 91 -15.10 2.72 -15.92
C ASN A 91 -15.28 2.78 -14.40
N THR A 92 -15.48 1.63 -13.76
CA THR A 92 -15.61 1.56 -12.30
C THR A 92 -14.29 1.94 -11.61
N SER A 93 -13.15 1.53 -12.15
CA SER A 93 -11.83 1.92 -11.61
C SER A 93 -11.59 3.43 -11.71
N VAL A 94 -12.03 4.09 -12.79
CA VAL A 94 -12.00 5.56 -12.91
C VAL A 94 -12.83 6.22 -11.80
N LEU A 95 -14.07 5.75 -11.60
CA LEU A 95 -14.96 6.33 -10.59
C LEU A 95 -14.46 6.09 -9.16
N ARG A 96 -13.95 4.88 -8.88
CA ARG A 96 -13.39 4.53 -7.57
C ARG A 96 -12.09 5.26 -7.28
N ALA A 97 -11.25 5.49 -8.27
CA ALA A 97 -10.04 6.29 -8.11
C ALA A 97 -10.36 7.77 -7.83
N HIS A 98 -11.41 8.31 -8.48
CA HIS A 98 -11.93 9.64 -8.18
C HIS A 98 -12.43 9.73 -6.72
N ALA A 99 -13.33 8.83 -6.33
CA ALA A 99 -13.83 8.80 -4.95
C ALA A 99 -12.71 8.57 -3.90
N ALA A 100 -11.67 7.83 -4.26
CA ALA A 100 -10.51 7.63 -3.41
C ALA A 100 -9.66 8.91 -3.25
N ALA A 101 -9.55 9.72 -4.32
CA ALA A 101 -8.92 11.04 -4.24
C ALA A 101 -9.73 11.98 -3.33
N ASP A 102 -11.06 12.06 -3.54
CA ASP A 102 -11.95 12.86 -2.70
C ASP A 102 -11.86 12.43 -1.23
N TRP A 103 -11.77 11.11 -0.96
CA TRP A 103 -11.60 10.60 0.40
C TRP A 103 -10.33 11.10 1.09
N GLN A 104 -9.20 11.19 0.38
CA GLN A 104 -7.97 11.74 0.93
C GLN A 104 -8.14 13.23 1.32
N GLU A 105 -8.94 13.96 0.57
CA GLU A 105 -9.28 15.35 0.88
C GLU A 105 -10.24 15.44 2.08
N PHE A 106 -11.28 14.61 2.13
CA PHE A 106 -12.22 14.58 3.26
C PHE A 106 -11.50 14.33 4.59
N VAL A 107 -10.60 13.34 4.61
CA VAL A 107 -9.79 13.04 5.81
C VAL A 107 -8.90 14.23 6.21
N ARG A 108 -8.36 14.96 5.23
CA ARG A 108 -7.50 16.11 5.48
C ARG A 108 -8.26 17.29 6.07
N ASN A 109 -9.49 17.48 5.62
CA ASN A 109 -10.33 18.64 5.96
C ASN A 109 -11.35 18.35 7.07
N LYS A 110 -11.29 17.17 7.71
CA LYS A 110 -12.30 16.72 8.67
C LYS A 110 -12.47 17.62 9.91
N ASP A 111 -11.46 18.42 10.25
CA ASP A 111 -11.56 19.36 11.37
C ASP A 111 -12.49 20.54 11.06
N VAL A 112 -12.70 20.86 9.78
CA VAL A 112 -13.58 21.94 9.30
C VAL A 112 -14.90 21.39 8.75
N MET A 113 -14.82 20.25 8.05
CA MET A 113 -15.95 19.54 7.43
C MET A 113 -16.01 18.11 8.00
N PRO A 114 -16.54 17.92 9.22
CA PRO A 114 -16.44 16.66 9.93
C PRO A 114 -17.31 15.54 9.37
N ASN A 115 -18.32 15.88 8.56
CA ASN A 115 -19.32 14.94 8.08
C ASN A 115 -19.29 14.81 6.56
N LEU A 116 -19.75 13.67 6.07
CA LEU A 116 -19.96 13.38 4.65
C LEU A 116 -21.43 13.13 4.39
N ARG A 117 -21.95 13.80 3.37
CA ARG A 117 -23.34 13.63 2.89
C ARG A 117 -23.35 12.79 1.63
N TRP A 118 -24.28 11.83 1.57
CA TRP A 118 -24.54 11.08 0.34
C TRP A 118 -25.31 11.94 -0.64
N MET A 119 -24.72 12.16 -1.84
CA MET A 119 -25.29 13.00 -2.87
C MET A 119 -25.97 12.18 -3.97
N PRO A 120 -27.10 12.68 -4.51
CA PRO A 120 -27.76 12.05 -5.63
C PRO A 120 -26.89 12.07 -6.89
N THR A 121 -27.22 11.16 -7.80
CA THR A 121 -26.66 11.17 -9.15
C THR A 121 -27.70 11.72 -10.14
N THR A 122 -27.22 12.44 -11.16
CA THR A 122 -28.02 12.87 -12.30
C THR A 122 -28.07 11.84 -13.43
N SER A 123 -27.44 10.66 -13.22
CA SER A 123 -27.43 9.58 -14.21
C SER A 123 -28.85 9.02 -14.40
N PRO A 124 -29.33 8.84 -15.65
CA PRO A 124 -30.60 8.16 -15.89
C PRO A 124 -30.61 6.71 -15.38
N ASP A 125 -29.42 6.08 -15.32
CA ASP A 125 -29.21 4.73 -14.80
C ASP A 125 -28.72 4.78 -13.35
N ALA A 126 -29.41 5.57 -12.50
CA ALA A 126 -29.06 5.68 -11.08
C ALA A 126 -29.21 4.33 -10.37
N GLU A 127 -28.25 3.98 -9.52
CA GLU A 127 -28.29 2.78 -8.70
C GLU A 127 -29.44 2.86 -7.69
N ALA A 128 -30.47 2.06 -7.89
CA ALA A 128 -31.71 2.12 -7.12
C ALA A 128 -31.49 1.81 -5.62
N SER A 129 -30.52 0.97 -5.28
CA SER A 129 -30.22 0.60 -3.90
C SER A 129 -29.65 1.75 -3.07
N HIS A 130 -29.11 2.78 -3.72
CA HIS A 130 -28.59 3.98 -3.04
C HIS A 130 -29.62 5.08 -2.89
N ARG A 131 -30.82 4.94 -3.48
CA ARG A 131 -31.85 5.98 -3.48
C ARG A 131 -32.22 6.41 -2.07
N SER A 132 -32.40 5.47 -1.16
CA SER A 132 -32.75 5.74 0.24
C SER A 132 -31.70 6.60 0.97
N TYR A 133 -30.43 6.51 0.60
CA TYR A 133 -29.36 7.29 1.21
C TYR A 133 -29.45 8.76 0.82
N TRP A 134 -29.59 9.07 -0.47
CA TRP A 134 -29.67 10.49 -0.87
C TRP A 134 -31.03 11.11 -0.61
N GLU A 135 -32.15 10.36 -0.70
CA GLU A 135 -33.49 10.88 -0.39
C GLU A 135 -33.61 11.28 1.08
N LYS A 136 -32.99 10.52 1.96
CA LYS A 136 -32.94 10.83 3.41
C LYS A 136 -31.76 11.76 3.77
N LYS A 137 -30.98 12.21 2.78
CA LYS A 137 -29.80 13.07 2.97
C LYS A 137 -28.82 12.50 4.00
N LEU A 138 -28.56 11.19 3.93
CA LEU A 138 -27.67 10.51 4.87
C LEU A 138 -26.35 11.27 5.02
N THR A 139 -26.10 11.74 6.24
CA THR A 139 -24.91 12.52 6.61
C THR A 139 -24.27 11.85 7.81
N LEU A 140 -23.00 11.41 7.69
CA LEU A 140 -22.28 10.69 8.75
C LEU A 140 -20.87 11.23 8.90
N PRO A 141 -20.28 11.14 10.12
CA PRO A 141 -18.89 11.51 10.33
C PRO A 141 -17.95 10.82 9.35
N VAL A 142 -16.86 11.49 8.95
CA VAL A 142 -15.82 10.92 8.06
C VAL A 142 -15.29 9.59 8.59
N ASP A 143 -15.16 9.46 9.91
CA ASP A 143 -14.64 8.26 10.57
C ASP A 143 -15.72 7.21 10.88
N HIS A 144 -16.98 7.39 10.42
CA HIS A 144 -18.06 6.45 10.72
C HIS A 144 -17.84 5.09 10.08
N PRO A 145 -18.05 3.96 10.80
CA PRO A 145 -17.82 2.59 10.30
C PRO A 145 -18.62 2.23 9.04
N PHE A 146 -19.77 2.85 8.81
CA PHE A 146 -20.57 2.68 7.61
C PHE A 146 -19.74 2.81 6.33
N TRP A 147 -18.83 3.78 6.28
CA TRP A 147 -17.98 4.06 5.13
C TRP A 147 -16.92 3.00 4.84
N GLU A 148 -16.75 2.01 5.69
CA GLU A 148 -15.85 0.89 5.40
C GLU A 148 -16.32 0.05 4.22
N LYS A 149 -17.65 -0.07 4.07
CA LYS A 149 -18.28 -0.98 3.11
C LYS A 149 -19.29 -0.28 2.19
N HIS A 150 -20.05 0.66 2.74
CA HIS A 150 -21.11 1.37 2.01
C HIS A 150 -20.65 2.77 1.69
N HIS A 151 -20.32 3.01 0.44
CA HIS A 151 -19.95 4.30 -0.09
C HIS A 151 -20.29 4.35 -1.58
N PRO A 152 -20.36 5.53 -2.22
CA PRO A 152 -20.48 5.60 -3.66
C PRO A 152 -19.44 4.70 -4.35
N GLN A 153 -19.86 4.05 -5.46
CA GLN A 153 -19.09 3.06 -6.22
C GLN A 153 -18.87 1.69 -5.51
N ASP A 154 -19.65 1.34 -4.50
CA ASP A 154 -19.77 -0.03 -4.01
C ASP A 154 -20.60 -0.93 -4.96
N ARG A 155 -21.03 -0.37 -6.09
CA ARG A 155 -21.73 -1.00 -7.22
C ARG A 155 -21.00 -0.70 -8.53
N TRP A 156 -21.03 -1.66 -9.46
CA TRP A 156 -20.47 -1.47 -10.79
C TRP A 156 -21.17 -0.31 -11.50
N ASN A 157 -20.37 0.60 -12.07
CA ASN A 157 -20.83 1.84 -12.76
C ASN A 157 -21.65 2.80 -11.90
N CYS A 158 -21.66 2.69 -10.59
CA CYS A 158 -22.32 3.66 -9.72
C CYS A 158 -21.68 5.05 -9.88
N LYS A 159 -22.53 6.09 -10.05
CA LYS A 159 -22.13 7.49 -10.26
C LYS A 159 -22.52 8.41 -9.11
N CYS A 160 -22.91 7.87 -7.97
CA CYS A 160 -23.12 8.65 -6.75
C CYS A 160 -21.81 9.26 -6.26
N ARG A 161 -21.89 10.25 -5.38
CA ARG A 161 -20.73 10.89 -4.76
C ARG A 161 -21.02 11.23 -3.30
N LEU A 162 -19.98 11.52 -2.55
CA LEU A 162 -20.06 12.15 -1.25
C LEU A 162 -19.72 13.64 -1.37
N GLU A 163 -20.19 14.41 -0.42
CA GLU A 163 -19.84 15.82 -0.24
C GLU A 163 -19.52 16.07 1.23
N ALA A 164 -18.39 16.73 1.49
CA ALA A 164 -18.02 17.12 2.85
C ALA A 164 -18.90 18.27 3.33
N THR A 165 -19.31 18.24 4.59
CA THR A 165 -20.23 19.24 5.18
C THR A 165 -19.96 19.42 6.67
N ASP A 166 -20.27 20.62 7.17
CA ASP A 166 -20.33 20.96 8.59
C ASP A 166 -21.73 20.78 9.20
N GLU A 167 -22.74 20.41 8.37
CA GLU A 167 -24.08 20.12 8.87
C GLU A 167 -24.06 18.91 9.83
N PRO A 168 -24.99 18.89 10.80
CA PRO A 168 -25.07 17.79 11.79
C PRO A 168 -25.22 16.42 11.14
N ALA A 169 -24.60 15.41 11.77
CA ALA A 169 -24.75 14.02 11.35
C ALA A 169 -26.22 13.56 11.53
N SER A 170 -26.63 12.64 10.66
CA SER A 170 -27.90 11.92 10.80
C SER A 170 -27.91 11.12 12.11
N PRO A 171 -29.06 11.02 12.79
CA PRO A 171 -29.18 10.24 14.01
C PRO A 171 -28.97 8.72 13.72
N ASP A 172 -28.48 7.98 14.74
CA ASP A 172 -28.11 6.57 14.59
C ASP A 172 -29.28 5.67 14.20
N ASP A 173 -30.50 5.96 14.69
CA ASP A 173 -31.74 5.25 14.34
C ASP A 173 -32.02 5.34 12.83
N LEU A 174 -31.71 6.46 12.20
CA LEU A 174 -31.83 6.58 10.74
C LEU A 174 -30.91 5.60 10.02
N VAL A 175 -29.71 5.39 10.52
CA VAL A 175 -28.74 4.47 9.90
C VAL A 175 -29.18 3.02 10.04
N GLU A 176 -29.73 2.65 11.20
CA GLU A 176 -30.26 1.32 11.47
C GLU A 176 -31.48 0.97 10.61
N ASP A 177 -32.32 1.96 10.33
CA ASP A 177 -33.52 1.81 9.50
C ASP A 177 -33.24 1.81 7.97
N LEU A 178 -32.03 2.13 7.55
CA LEU A 178 -31.67 2.12 6.13
C LEU A 178 -31.48 0.70 5.62
N PRO A 179 -31.98 0.40 4.41
CA PRO A 179 -31.69 -0.89 3.80
C PRO A 179 -30.16 -1.03 3.58
N ALA A 180 -29.61 -2.10 4.11
CA ALA A 180 -28.22 -2.48 3.83
C ALA A 180 -28.19 -3.44 2.61
N PRO A 181 -28.04 -2.93 1.38
CA PRO A 181 -28.02 -3.74 0.19
C PRO A 181 -26.82 -4.69 0.22
N GLN A 182 -27.00 -5.88 -0.35
CA GLN A 182 -25.91 -6.82 -0.46
C GLN A 182 -24.74 -6.20 -1.23
N LEU A 183 -23.57 -6.19 -0.63
CA LEU A 183 -22.35 -5.66 -1.23
C LEU A 183 -21.98 -6.42 -2.51
N GLN A 184 -21.52 -5.71 -3.53
CA GLN A 184 -21.02 -6.34 -4.74
C GLN A 184 -19.58 -6.81 -4.57
N ARG A 185 -19.36 -8.08 -4.90
CA ARG A 185 -18.04 -8.72 -4.79
C ARG A 185 -16.99 -7.93 -5.60
N GLY A 186 -15.89 -7.63 -4.97
CA GLY A 186 -14.80 -6.82 -5.54
C GLY A 186 -14.92 -5.32 -5.24
N LEU A 187 -16.06 -4.86 -4.69
CA LEU A 187 -16.33 -3.43 -4.44
C LEU A 187 -16.75 -3.15 -2.98
N ASP A 188 -16.65 -4.15 -2.11
CA ASP A 188 -17.07 -4.14 -0.70
C ASP A 188 -15.99 -3.57 0.25
N ASN A 189 -15.21 -2.61 -0.23
CA ASN A 189 -14.17 -1.88 0.50
C ASN A 189 -14.20 -0.40 0.15
N ASN A 190 -13.63 0.44 0.97
CA ASN A 190 -13.40 1.85 0.68
C ASN A 190 -12.01 2.06 0.06
N PRO A 191 -11.93 2.35 -1.27
CA PRO A 191 -10.64 2.51 -1.96
C PRO A 191 -9.83 3.71 -1.47
N GLY A 192 -10.47 4.69 -0.84
CA GLY A 192 -9.80 5.83 -0.24
C GLY A 192 -9.04 5.48 1.05
N LYS A 193 -9.43 4.37 1.72
CA LYS A 193 -8.76 3.90 2.94
C LYS A 193 -7.64 2.90 2.65
N ASP A 194 -7.85 1.97 1.72
CA ASP A 194 -6.93 0.85 1.49
C ASP A 194 -6.20 0.88 0.14
N GLY A 195 -6.57 1.79 -0.76
CA GLY A 195 -5.98 1.89 -2.10
C GLY A 195 -6.42 0.78 -3.06
N HIS A 196 -7.40 -0.07 -2.71
CA HIS A 196 -7.83 -1.17 -3.55
C HIS A 196 -9.02 -0.76 -4.41
N LEU A 197 -8.79 -0.48 -5.71
CA LEU A 197 -9.87 -0.12 -6.63
C LEU A 197 -10.83 -1.28 -6.89
N ILE A 198 -10.32 -2.50 -6.94
CA ILE A 198 -11.12 -3.73 -6.97
C ILE A 198 -10.48 -4.69 -5.97
N ASN A 199 -11.23 -5.11 -4.95
CA ASN A 199 -10.67 -5.90 -3.87
C ASN A 199 -10.72 -7.42 -4.14
N ASP A 200 -10.16 -8.19 -3.21
CA ASP A 200 -9.95 -9.64 -3.38
C ASP A 200 -11.20 -10.49 -3.12
N THR A 201 -12.37 -9.88 -2.90
CA THR A 201 -13.67 -10.58 -2.94
C THR A 201 -14.17 -10.79 -4.37
N HIS A 202 -13.56 -10.12 -5.38
CA HIS A 202 -13.92 -10.26 -6.78
C HIS A 202 -13.78 -11.72 -7.26
N PRO A 203 -14.68 -12.22 -8.15
CA PRO A 203 -14.68 -13.63 -8.62
C PRO A 203 -13.39 -14.12 -9.27
N TYR A 204 -12.50 -13.24 -9.74
CA TYR A 204 -11.20 -13.67 -10.29
C TYR A 204 -10.22 -14.13 -9.21
N PHE A 205 -10.40 -13.67 -7.99
CA PHE A 205 -9.58 -14.11 -6.87
C PHE A 205 -10.04 -15.48 -6.35
N PRO A 206 -9.13 -16.27 -5.75
CA PRO A 206 -9.49 -17.54 -5.18
C PRO A 206 -10.38 -17.34 -3.93
N GLU A 207 -11.28 -18.27 -3.67
CA GLU A 207 -12.10 -18.25 -2.47
C GLU A 207 -11.25 -18.36 -1.19
N ASN A 208 -10.16 -19.12 -1.28
CA ASN A 208 -9.21 -19.32 -0.19
C ASN A 208 -7.80 -19.57 -0.73
N CYS A 209 -6.80 -19.49 0.17
CA CYS A 209 -5.39 -19.65 -0.21
C CYS A 209 -5.04 -21.06 -0.73
N VAL A 210 -5.76 -22.10 -0.32
CA VAL A 210 -5.53 -23.49 -0.79
C VAL A 210 -5.77 -23.61 -2.29
N ARG A 211 -6.76 -22.88 -2.80
CA ARG A 211 -7.11 -22.85 -4.25
C ARG A 211 -6.36 -21.81 -5.04
N CYS A 212 -5.46 -21.04 -4.37
CA CYS A 212 -4.72 -19.96 -5.01
C CYS A 212 -3.61 -20.50 -5.92
N PRO A 213 -3.51 -20.00 -7.18
CA PRO A 213 -2.47 -20.45 -8.11
C PRO A 213 -1.07 -19.98 -7.69
N TYR A 214 -0.99 -18.93 -6.91
CA TYR A 214 0.27 -18.33 -6.45
C TYR A 214 0.72 -18.88 -5.09
N TYR A 215 -0.21 -19.35 -4.24
CA TYR A 215 0.11 -19.87 -2.92
C TYR A 215 0.76 -21.26 -3.01
N LYS A 216 2.09 -21.29 -2.96
CA LYS A 216 2.88 -22.54 -3.06
C LYS A 216 3.84 -22.64 -1.88
N PRO A 217 3.37 -23.00 -0.67
CA PRO A 217 4.25 -23.17 0.48
C PRO A 217 5.29 -24.25 0.20
N ARG A 218 6.58 -23.94 0.46
CA ARG A 218 7.69 -24.84 0.23
C ARG A 218 7.74 -25.91 1.34
N GLY A 219 7.91 -27.17 0.94
CA GLY A 219 8.08 -28.30 1.85
C GLY A 219 6.75 -28.91 2.35
N VAL A 220 6.80 -30.22 2.68
CA VAL A 220 5.61 -31.00 3.11
C VAL A 220 5.00 -30.45 4.40
N LYS A 221 5.85 -30.10 5.39
CA LYS A 221 5.41 -29.56 6.68
C LYS A 221 4.61 -28.25 6.51
N ASN A 222 5.08 -27.35 5.63
CA ASN A 222 4.40 -26.08 5.37
C ASN A 222 3.10 -26.28 4.56
N ARG A 223 3.06 -27.25 3.66
CA ARG A 223 1.84 -27.63 2.92
C ARG A 223 0.78 -28.19 3.86
N LEU A 224 1.14 -29.06 4.79
CA LEU A 224 0.24 -29.58 5.80
C LEU A 224 -0.24 -28.47 6.73
N LYS A 225 0.67 -27.64 7.24
CA LYS A 225 0.29 -26.49 8.08
C LYS A 225 -0.67 -25.55 7.34
N ALA A 226 -0.44 -25.26 6.07
CA ALA A 226 -1.31 -24.42 5.25
C ALA A 226 -2.71 -25.02 5.04
N ALA A 227 -2.80 -26.36 4.89
CA ALA A 227 -4.07 -27.06 4.72
C ALA A 227 -4.95 -27.05 5.99
N PHE A 228 -4.32 -26.95 7.17
CA PHE A 228 -5.01 -26.97 8.47
C PHE A 228 -5.05 -25.60 9.18
N SER A 229 -4.37 -24.58 8.66
CA SER A 229 -4.42 -23.23 9.22
C SER A 229 -5.58 -22.43 8.62
N ASN A 230 -6.36 -21.77 9.48
CA ASN A 230 -7.30 -20.73 9.06
C ASN A 230 -6.52 -19.46 8.62
N HIS A 231 -5.75 -19.57 7.55
CA HIS A 231 -5.02 -18.44 7.00
C HIS A 231 -6.04 -17.42 6.46
N LYS A 232 -6.15 -16.26 7.10
CA LYS A 232 -6.99 -15.17 6.61
C LYS A 232 -6.50 -14.78 5.22
N LYS A 233 -7.39 -14.82 4.23
CA LYS A 233 -7.07 -14.40 2.88
C LYS A 233 -6.78 -12.90 2.85
N ASP A 234 -5.63 -12.52 2.32
CA ASP A 234 -5.25 -11.17 2.00
C ASP A 234 -4.33 -11.26 0.77
N CYS A 235 -4.92 -11.03 -0.41
CA CYS A 235 -4.19 -11.21 -1.67
C CYS A 235 -3.23 -10.05 -1.95
N PHE A 236 -3.44 -8.87 -1.38
CA PHE A 236 -2.62 -7.69 -1.63
C PHE A 236 -1.34 -7.70 -0.79
N ASN A 237 -1.39 -8.25 0.42
CA ASN A 237 -0.21 -8.42 1.28
C ASN A 237 0.40 -9.83 1.19
N CYS A 238 -0.05 -10.65 0.22
CA CYS A 238 0.42 -12.04 0.07
C CYS A 238 1.86 -12.09 -0.48
N PRO A 239 2.84 -12.63 0.27
CA PRO A 239 4.24 -12.67 -0.17
C PRO A 239 4.44 -13.50 -1.44
N TYR A 240 3.60 -14.52 -1.68
CA TYR A 240 3.75 -15.41 -2.84
C TYR A 240 3.42 -14.76 -4.18
N ILE A 241 2.54 -13.76 -4.21
CA ILE A 241 2.25 -12.98 -5.40
C ILE A 241 3.13 -11.73 -5.45
N ASN A 242 3.35 -11.07 -4.32
CA ASN A 242 4.12 -9.83 -4.24
C ASN A 242 5.56 -9.99 -4.70
N GLU A 243 6.21 -11.14 -4.43
CA GLU A 243 7.54 -11.46 -4.96
C GLU A 243 7.63 -11.40 -6.51
N LYS A 244 6.50 -11.47 -7.21
CA LYS A 244 6.44 -11.55 -8.68
C LYS A 244 5.95 -10.27 -9.34
N LEU A 245 5.47 -9.30 -8.55
CA LEU A 245 4.90 -8.06 -9.07
C LEU A 245 5.90 -6.90 -8.98
N PRO A 246 5.93 -5.99 -9.98
CA PRO A 246 6.88 -4.86 -9.99
C PRO A 246 6.81 -3.97 -8.74
N ASN A 247 5.60 -3.56 -8.31
CA ASN A 247 5.41 -2.74 -7.12
C ASN A 247 5.20 -3.56 -5.84
N GLY A 248 5.45 -4.86 -5.89
CA GLY A 248 5.35 -5.74 -4.74
C GLY A 248 6.57 -5.68 -3.83
N TYR A 249 6.45 -6.35 -2.68
CA TYR A 249 7.53 -6.49 -1.71
C TYR A 249 7.87 -7.97 -1.52
N ARG A 250 9.16 -8.28 -1.40
CA ARG A 250 9.64 -9.59 -0.96
C ARG A 250 10.06 -9.54 0.50
N GLN A 251 9.88 -10.65 1.20
CA GLN A 251 10.32 -10.79 2.59
C GLN A 251 11.81 -11.09 2.67
N ASP A 252 12.48 -10.52 3.65
CA ASP A 252 13.87 -10.90 4.00
C ASP A 252 13.92 -12.34 4.53
N GLU A 253 14.98 -13.07 4.18
CA GLU A 253 15.13 -14.47 4.59
C GLU A 253 15.20 -14.65 6.11
N LYS A 254 15.85 -13.75 6.83
CA LYS A 254 16.06 -13.82 8.28
C LYS A 254 14.91 -13.20 9.08
N TYR A 255 14.46 -12.00 8.69
CA TYR A 255 13.51 -11.20 9.47
C TYR A 255 12.06 -11.31 8.99
N LYS A 256 11.82 -12.00 7.87
CA LYS A 256 10.48 -12.30 7.33
C LYS A 256 9.62 -11.01 7.19
N GLU A 257 8.45 -11.01 7.82
CA GLU A 257 7.48 -9.90 7.75
C GLU A 257 8.01 -8.59 8.36
N ARG A 258 9.02 -8.68 9.22
CA ARG A 258 9.64 -7.50 9.84
C ARG A 258 10.55 -6.71 8.91
N LEU A 259 11.02 -7.31 7.81
CA LEU A 259 11.81 -6.64 6.77
C LEU A 259 11.24 -6.96 5.40
N LEU A 260 10.55 -5.99 4.83
CA LEU A 260 10.00 -6.05 3.49
C LEU A 260 10.89 -5.26 2.53
N ILE A 261 11.19 -5.82 1.37
CA ILE A 261 12.09 -5.22 0.37
C ILE A 261 11.32 -5.04 -0.92
N SER A 262 11.19 -3.80 -1.38
CA SER A 262 10.53 -3.50 -2.65
C SER A 262 11.27 -4.14 -3.83
N ASN A 263 10.53 -4.67 -4.78
CA ASN A 263 11.08 -5.21 -6.02
C ASN A 263 11.66 -4.13 -6.94
N THR A 264 11.30 -2.88 -6.71
CA THR A 264 11.80 -1.70 -7.42
C THR A 264 12.71 -0.80 -6.57
N ALA A 265 13.25 -1.32 -5.46
CA ALA A 265 14.24 -0.59 -4.66
C ALA A 265 15.49 -0.26 -5.49
N ASP A 266 16.17 0.84 -5.17
CA ASP A 266 17.40 1.24 -5.88
C ASP A 266 18.49 0.18 -5.73
N CYS A 267 18.86 -0.45 -6.83
CA CYS A 267 19.88 -1.49 -6.85
C CYS A 267 21.26 -1.01 -6.35
N LYS A 268 21.55 0.30 -6.43
CA LYS A 268 22.85 0.85 -6.02
C LYS A 268 23.02 0.83 -4.50
N ASP A 269 21.93 1.12 -3.77
CA ASP A 269 21.95 1.27 -2.32
C ASP A 269 21.28 0.07 -1.61
N LEU A 270 20.74 -0.89 -2.37
CA LEU A 270 19.97 -2.02 -1.85
C LEU A 270 20.70 -2.83 -0.80
N ASP A 271 21.93 -3.26 -1.09
CA ASP A 271 22.72 -4.10 -0.17
C ASP A 271 23.05 -3.36 1.12
N SER A 272 23.36 -2.06 1.02
CA SER A 272 23.60 -1.18 2.17
C SER A 272 22.32 -1.04 3.01
N ASN A 273 21.20 -0.78 2.37
CA ASN A 273 19.92 -0.62 3.05
C ASN A 273 19.45 -1.91 3.74
N ILE A 274 19.63 -3.07 3.12
CA ILE A 274 19.34 -4.37 3.74
C ILE A 274 20.27 -4.61 4.94
N LYS A 275 21.56 -4.34 4.81
CA LYS A 275 22.54 -4.52 5.90
C LYS A 275 22.20 -3.67 7.12
N VAL A 276 21.92 -2.38 6.89
CA VAL A 276 21.53 -1.43 7.95
C VAL A 276 20.22 -1.84 8.58
N SER A 277 19.20 -2.20 7.78
CA SER A 277 17.91 -2.68 8.26
C SER A 277 18.04 -3.92 9.15
N ARG A 278 18.88 -4.88 8.76
CA ARG A 278 19.16 -6.08 9.59
C ARG A 278 19.84 -5.73 10.91
N SER A 279 20.74 -4.74 10.93
CA SER A 279 21.38 -4.24 12.17
C SER A 279 20.36 -3.58 13.11
N LEU A 280 19.46 -2.77 12.56
CA LEU A 280 18.35 -2.16 13.31
C LEU A 280 17.43 -3.24 13.89
N LEU A 281 16.96 -4.17 13.07
CA LEU A 281 16.06 -5.26 13.50
C LEU A 281 16.69 -6.23 14.52
N SER A 282 18.01 -6.36 14.51
CA SER A 282 18.76 -7.13 15.53
C SER A 282 18.75 -6.39 16.87
N SER A 283 18.85 -5.07 16.85
CA SER A 283 18.91 -4.23 18.06
C SER A 283 17.53 -3.90 18.63
N PHE A 284 16.48 -3.94 17.80
CA PHE A 284 15.10 -3.57 18.16
C PHE A 284 14.11 -4.67 17.75
N PRO A 285 13.75 -5.61 18.63
CA PRO A 285 12.90 -6.76 18.31
C PRO A 285 11.52 -6.45 17.79
N GLU A 286 10.89 -5.34 18.22
CA GLU A 286 9.53 -4.95 17.83
C GLU A 286 9.49 -4.07 16.57
N MET A 287 10.65 -3.72 16.01
CA MET A 287 10.73 -2.85 14.85
C MET A 287 10.30 -3.57 13.57
N THR A 288 9.65 -2.83 12.67
CA THR A 288 9.38 -3.23 11.30
C THR A 288 10.02 -2.25 10.33
N ILE A 289 10.56 -2.74 9.22
CA ILE A 289 11.23 -1.92 8.21
C ILE A 289 10.76 -2.33 6.82
N LYS A 290 10.48 -1.34 5.95
CA LYS A 290 10.37 -1.55 4.52
C LYS A 290 11.53 -0.83 3.81
N VAL A 291 12.23 -1.54 2.95
CA VAL A 291 13.12 -0.92 1.94
C VAL A 291 12.22 -0.50 0.78
N ARG A 292 12.17 0.79 0.53
CA ARG A 292 11.13 1.41 -0.30
C ARG A 292 11.41 1.31 -1.80
N PRO A 293 10.37 1.49 -2.64
CA PRO A 293 10.55 1.58 -4.08
C PRO A 293 11.32 2.85 -4.47
N HIS A 294 12.10 2.76 -5.53
CA HIS A 294 12.75 3.90 -6.16
C HIS A 294 11.93 4.40 -7.33
N VAL A 295 11.55 5.68 -7.31
CA VAL A 295 10.76 6.33 -8.36
C VAL A 295 11.69 7.13 -9.26
N LEU A 296 11.67 6.84 -10.56
CA LEU A 296 12.56 7.46 -11.55
C LEU A 296 12.08 8.83 -12.06
N GLU A 297 10.92 9.30 -11.61
CA GLU A 297 10.37 10.58 -12.05
C GLU A 297 11.21 11.76 -11.56
N ARG A 298 11.43 12.73 -12.46
CA ARG A 298 12.26 13.91 -12.15
C ARG A 298 11.60 14.79 -11.09
N GLY A 299 12.33 15.12 -10.04
CA GLY A 299 11.86 15.98 -8.94
C GLY A 299 11.21 15.21 -7.78
N VAL A 300 11.04 13.89 -7.90
CA VAL A 300 10.55 13.04 -6.80
C VAL A 300 11.69 12.73 -5.85
N SER A 301 11.48 12.94 -4.55
CA SER A 301 12.41 12.48 -3.51
C SER A 301 12.18 10.98 -3.23
N ASN A 302 13.27 10.26 -2.98
CA ASN A 302 13.25 8.84 -2.73
C ASN A 302 13.81 8.51 -1.35
N PRO A 303 13.05 8.69 -0.24
CA PRO A 303 13.42 8.13 1.05
C PRO A 303 13.61 6.63 0.92
N GLU A 304 14.73 6.11 1.44
CA GLU A 304 15.14 4.74 1.18
C GLU A 304 14.40 3.72 2.05
N LEU A 305 13.97 4.13 3.25
CA LEU A 305 13.37 3.26 4.24
C LEU A 305 12.04 3.80 4.78
N GLU A 306 11.23 2.90 5.29
CA GLU A 306 10.12 3.16 6.20
C GLU A 306 10.36 2.35 7.47
N ILE A 307 10.36 3.00 8.63
CA ILE A 307 10.59 2.38 9.93
C ILE A 307 9.35 2.61 10.80
N ASN A 308 8.67 1.53 11.20
CA ASN A 308 7.43 1.59 11.99
C ASN A 308 6.38 2.55 11.39
N GLY A 309 6.23 2.58 10.06
CA GLY A 309 5.29 3.45 9.36
C GLY A 309 5.79 4.89 9.15
N MET A 310 6.99 5.26 9.60
CA MET A 310 7.58 6.58 9.42
C MET A 310 8.62 6.57 8.29
N LEU A 311 8.60 7.61 7.45
CA LEU A 311 9.61 7.78 6.41
C LEU A 311 11.00 7.98 7.02
N ALA A 312 11.96 7.21 6.53
CA ALA A 312 13.32 7.21 7.02
C ALA A 312 14.33 7.29 5.87
N ASP A 313 15.43 7.95 6.12
CA ASP A 313 16.52 8.06 5.16
C ASP A 313 17.81 7.50 5.77
N ASN A 314 18.45 6.56 5.06
CA ASN A 314 19.72 5.98 5.47
C ASN A 314 20.88 6.79 4.88
N LYS A 315 21.76 7.30 5.73
CA LYS A 315 22.93 8.08 5.30
C LYS A 315 24.21 7.49 5.82
N MET A 316 24.96 6.91 4.90
CA MET A 316 26.34 6.51 5.18
C MET A 316 27.22 7.77 5.31
N ILE A 317 27.91 7.91 6.42
CA ILE A 317 28.82 9.02 6.69
C ILE A 317 30.25 8.55 6.96
N ASN A 318 31.21 9.33 6.47
CA ASN A 318 32.64 9.02 6.57
C ASN A 318 33.29 9.58 7.84
N GLY A 319 32.53 10.28 8.66
CA GLY A 319 32.98 10.92 9.90
C GLY A 319 31.88 11.75 10.51
N GLU A 320 32.08 12.17 11.75
CA GLU A 320 31.08 12.78 12.62
C GLU A 320 30.49 14.09 12.05
N LYS A 321 31.26 14.85 11.27
CA LYS A 321 30.81 16.06 10.59
C LYS A 321 29.67 15.79 9.58
N GLY A 322 29.58 14.55 9.06
CA GLY A 322 28.56 14.13 8.12
C GLY A 322 27.13 14.14 8.70
N VAL A 323 26.99 14.08 10.04
CA VAL A 323 25.70 14.10 10.73
C VAL A 323 24.83 15.29 10.31
N THR A 324 25.39 16.49 10.28
CA THR A 324 24.64 17.70 9.90
C THR A 324 24.08 17.61 8.48
N SER A 325 24.86 17.04 7.55
CA SER A 325 24.42 16.84 6.17
C SER A 325 23.35 15.76 6.06
N ALA A 326 23.48 14.66 6.85
CA ALA A 326 22.51 13.58 6.89
C ALA A 326 21.13 14.11 7.32
N PHE A 327 21.04 14.84 8.42
CA PHE A 327 19.79 15.45 8.88
C PHE A 327 19.17 16.40 7.84
N LYS A 328 19.98 17.32 7.27
CA LYS A 328 19.49 18.27 6.26
C LYS A 328 18.91 17.54 5.03
N LYS A 329 19.55 16.47 4.58
CA LYS A 329 19.09 15.69 3.43
C LYS A 329 17.79 14.93 3.76
N ALA A 330 17.72 14.28 4.91
CA ALA A 330 16.53 13.57 5.35
C ALA A 330 15.31 14.51 5.49
N ILE A 331 15.49 15.66 6.12
CA ILE A 331 14.45 16.70 6.25
C ILE A 331 13.99 17.19 4.88
N LYS A 332 14.92 17.46 3.95
CA LYS A 332 14.56 17.86 2.59
C LYS A 332 13.75 16.80 1.85
N GLN A 333 13.92 15.54 2.20
CA GLN A 333 13.15 14.41 1.64
C GLN A 333 11.82 14.16 2.37
N GLY A 334 11.49 14.94 3.39
CA GLY A 334 10.26 14.76 4.19
C GLY A 334 10.32 13.60 5.17
N CYS A 335 11.52 13.13 5.54
CA CYS A 335 11.69 12.03 6.48
C CYS A 335 11.51 12.50 7.92
N GLN A 336 10.86 11.66 8.73
CA GLN A 336 10.71 11.82 10.18
C GLN A 336 11.77 11.05 10.97
N VAL A 337 12.49 10.16 10.29
CA VAL A 337 13.54 9.32 10.88
C VAL A 337 14.84 9.49 10.10
N VAL A 338 15.95 9.62 10.82
CA VAL A 338 17.29 9.64 10.23
C VAL A 338 18.07 8.41 10.69
N VAL A 339 18.60 7.65 9.74
CA VAL A 339 19.52 6.55 10.03
C VAL A 339 20.93 6.95 9.63
N ILE A 340 21.85 6.96 10.57
CA ILE A 340 23.26 7.27 10.38
C ILE A 340 24.04 5.95 10.36
N ASP A 341 24.50 5.56 9.17
CA ASP A 341 25.34 4.38 9.00
C ASP A 341 26.84 4.75 9.11
N LEU A 342 27.47 4.26 10.17
CA LEU A 342 28.90 4.42 10.42
C LEU A 342 29.71 3.15 10.09
N ASP A 343 29.04 2.09 9.64
CA ASP A 343 29.62 0.72 9.63
C ASP A 343 30.71 0.52 8.55
N ALA A 344 30.61 1.24 7.45
CA ALA A 344 31.43 0.93 6.28
C ALA A 344 32.84 1.54 6.30
N ARG A 345 33.09 2.61 7.04
CA ARG A 345 34.30 3.45 6.83
C ARG A 345 35.00 3.94 8.09
N LEU A 346 34.43 3.78 9.28
CA LEU A 346 35.07 4.16 10.52
C LEU A 346 35.70 2.94 11.19
N LYS A 347 37.01 2.95 11.32
CA LYS A 347 37.74 1.90 12.07
C LYS A 347 37.40 1.98 13.56
N ARG A 348 37.12 3.17 14.07
CA ARG A 348 36.84 3.46 15.48
C ARG A 348 35.81 4.58 15.61
N LEU A 349 34.85 4.41 16.50
CA LEU A 349 33.86 5.42 16.86
C LEU A 349 34.49 6.45 17.80
N ASN A 350 34.13 7.74 17.63
CA ASN A 350 34.37 8.76 18.65
C ASN A 350 33.03 9.23 19.22
N PRO A 351 32.54 8.63 20.33
CA PRO A 351 31.24 8.97 20.90
C PRO A 351 31.14 10.42 21.34
N PHE A 352 32.23 11.03 21.78
CA PHE A 352 32.26 12.42 22.21
C PHE A 352 32.00 13.40 21.05
N GLU A 353 32.75 13.25 19.97
CA GLU A 353 32.56 14.09 18.78
C GLU A 353 31.20 13.87 18.13
N LEU A 354 30.78 12.61 18.02
CA LEU A 354 29.48 12.27 17.45
C LEU A 354 28.32 12.89 18.28
N THR A 355 28.42 12.81 19.60
CA THR A 355 27.47 13.47 20.53
C THR A 355 27.33 14.95 20.22
N LYS A 356 28.45 15.65 20.01
CA LYS A 356 28.47 17.08 19.70
C LYS A 356 27.67 17.43 18.43
N TYR A 357 27.81 16.62 17.37
CA TYR A 357 27.12 16.87 16.10
C TYR A 357 25.64 16.47 16.16
N VAL A 358 25.28 15.40 16.87
CA VAL A 358 23.88 15.00 17.08
C VAL A 358 23.16 16.04 17.94
N HIS A 359 23.77 16.47 19.04
CA HIS A 359 23.18 17.48 19.93
C HIS A 359 22.92 18.83 19.24
N ARG A 360 23.75 19.21 18.26
CA ARG A 360 23.51 20.41 17.44
C ARG A 360 22.23 20.34 16.59
N ARG A 361 21.62 19.18 16.50
CA ARG A 361 20.35 18.93 15.78
C ARG A 361 19.15 18.87 16.74
N GLU A 362 19.33 19.28 18.00
CA GLU A 362 18.29 19.31 19.03
C GLU A 362 17.01 20.04 18.56
N ALA A 363 17.17 21.17 17.85
CA ALA A 363 16.05 21.94 17.32
C ALA A 363 15.16 21.13 16.36
N ASP A 364 15.73 20.21 15.58
CA ASP A 364 14.94 19.37 14.66
C ASP A 364 14.03 18.39 15.41
N PHE A 365 14.44 17.94 16.58
CA PHE A 365 13.64 17.07 17.43
C PHE A 365 12.60 17.88 18.22
N ILE A 366 12.96 19.06 18.75
CA ILE A 366 12.03 19.94 19.49
C ILE A 366 10.88 20.39 18.59
N ASN A 367 11.18 20.71 17.32
CA ASN A 367 10.18 21.11 16.34
C ASN A 367 9.46 19.92 15.68
N GLU A 368 9.67 18.71 16.17
CA GLU A 368 9.07 17.46 15.68
C GLU A 368 9.34 17.18 14.19
N THR A 369 10.27 17.89 13.57
CA THR A 369 10.68 17.66 12.17
C THR A 369 11.32 16.27 12.03
N ILE A 370 12.15 15.91 13.04
CA ILE A 370 12.71 14.55 13.20
C ILE A 370 12.21 13.98 14.51
N LYS A 371 11.58 12.83 14.45
CA LYS A 371 11.07 12.11 15.63
C LYS A 371 12.09 11.15 16.22
N GLU A 372 12.89 10.51 15.36
CA GLU A 372 13.85 9.49 15.73
C GLU A 372 15.13 9.58 14.92
N CYS A 373 16.26 9.34 15.57
CA CYS A 373 17.54 9.14 14.90
C CYS A 373 18.14 7.81 15.35
N TYR A 374 18.53 6.99 14.41
CA TYR A 374 19.27 5.76 14.68
C TYR A 374 20.71 5.91 14.25
N VAL A 375 21.63 5.44 15.08
CA VAL A 375 23.05 5.37 14.75
C VAL A 375 23.45 3.90 14.70
N VAL A 376 23.96 3.48 13.55
CA VAL A 376 24.40 2.10 13.29
C VAL A 376 25.92 2.04 13.20
N PHE A 377 26.51 1.12 13.91
CA PHE A 377 27.94 0.85 13.90
C PHE A 377 28.24 -0.63 14.15
N LYS A 378 28.99 -1.28 13.26
CA LYS A 378 29.41 -2.70 13.34
C LYS A 378 28.25 -3.67 13.68
N GLY A 379 27.11 -3.49 13.05
CA GLY A 379 25.96 -4.37 13.23
C GLY A 379 25.10 -4.10 14.47
N LYS A 380 25.45 -3.14 15.31
CA LYS A 380 24.68 -2.66 16.44
C LYS A 380 24.01 -1.33 16.11
N ALA A 381 22.89 -1.05 16.76
CA ALA A 381 22.20 0.22 16.59
C ALA A 381 21.71 0.79 17.93
N VAL A 382 21.74 2.11 18.05
CA VAL A 382 21.16 2.84 19.16
C VAL A 382 20.14 3.87 18.65
N LYS A 383 19.14 4.15 19.48
CA LYS A 383 18.06 5.09 19.16
C LYS A 383 18.26 6.38 19.96
N ILE A 384 18.08 7.51 19.29
CA ILE A 384 18.08 8.85 19.88
C ILE A 384 16.72 9.49 19.56
N THR A 385 16.04 9.98 20.60
CA THR A 385 14.71 10.60 20.53
C THR A 385 14.74 11.98 21.17
N PRO A 386 13.65 12.77 21.07
CA PRO A 386 13.55 14.06 21.78
C PRO A 386 13.85 13.96 23.30
N ASN A 387 13.44 12.87 23.93
CA ASN A 387 13.66 12.64 25.37
C ASN A 387 15.12 12.34 25.76
N THR A 388 15.97 12.02 24.77
CA THR A 388 17.39 11.68 24.99
C THR A 388 18.34 12.74 24.44
N GLN A 389 17.91 14.00 24.34
CA GLN A 389 18.67 15.07 23.66
C GLN A 389 19.75 15.71 24.53
N ASN A 390 19.85 15.44 25.82
CA ASN A 390 20.99 15.97 26.59
C ASN A 390 22.29 15.21 26.21
N ARG A 391 23.41 15.94 26.23
CA ARG A 391 24.71 15.39 25.79
C ARG A 391 25.13 14.13 26.54
N LYS A 392 24.80 14.02 27.83
CA LYS A 392 25.16 12.86 28.65
C LYS A 392 24.39 11.61 28.19
N GLU A 393 23.10 11.75 27.90
CA GLU A 393 22.24 10.66 27.44
C GLU A 393 22.67 10.20 26.03
N ILE A 394 22.89 11.14 25.09
CA ILE A 394 23.39 10.83 23.75
C ILE A 394 24.72 10.08 23.85
N GLN A 395 25.66 10.59 24.65
CA GLN A 395 26.97 9.96 24.81
C GLN A 395 26.86 8.54 25.44
N LYS A 396 25.98 8.37 26.40
CA LYS A 396 25.71 7.07 27.04
C LYS A 396 25.16 6.06 26.02
N ALA A 397 24.20 6.48 25.20
CA ALA A 397 23.66 5.64 24.12
C ALA A 397 24.74 5.25 23.10
N LEU A 398 25.53 6.22 22.63
CA LEU A 398 26.59 5.97 21.65
C LEU A 398 27.71 5.06 22.16
N LYS A 399 28.04 5.09 23.45
CA LYS A 399 29.02 4.17 24.04
C LYS A 399 28.60 2.70 23.98
N GLN A 400 27.29 2.43 23.94
CA GLN A 400 26.78 1.07 23.79
C GLN A 400 27.15 0.43 22.44
N LEU A 401 27.49 1.24 21.43
CA LEU A 401 27.93 0.75 20.12
C LEU A 401 29.38 0.19 20.16
N GLU A 402 30.18 0.55 21.15
CA GLU A 402 31.57 0.09 21.30
C GLU A 402 31.71 -1.17 22.16
N SER A 403 30.72 -1.44 23.03
CA SER A 403 30.63 -2.66 23.84
C SER A 403 30.16 -3.86 23.00
#